data_222ba514bb329bbc1a68016e56ce84c5
#
_entry.id   222ba514bb329bbc1a68016e56ce84c5
#
_cell.length_a   1.000
_cell.length_b   1.000
_cell.length_c   1.000
_cell.angle_alpha   90.00
_cell.angle_beta   90.00
_cell.angle_gamma   90.00
#
_symmetry.space_group_name_H-M   'P 1'
#
loop_
_entity.id
_entity.type
_entity.pdbx_description
1 polymer ?
#
loop_
_entity_poly.entity_id
_entity_poly.type
_entity_poly.pdbx_seq_one_letter_code
_entity_poly.pdbx_strand_id
1 'polypeptide(L)'
;MASDIVPIQLSLTEGDLVTLWAPRWREDGEEWEAFLGDDDALFGFPEVAELAAFVRTVREHDLVDHPAWSVVPTLSVTELTPEETQRYDIIGLPEIAAEDADTWTIGELAEITEMVRSIADVCELDGVIEVLDSAPGFALLRQGTLPFVGREGARLWKQMVEVVAERWDEVIDALDDLIDTPDVDPAALAAAEKEVVVLDAEVVVLGRTDDADDDEDDAGPGFWEEIGIDPIRITTRDGDFVTLRCYLDDKPVFLGSGGRIEVFTSERALARWIGQDGDEGGAEGHDLDGVSTWAEVVERAAVGELEVEVDELNAYTLTGLDHDIAEGTLAVDASQLELATELLLDVGEWAGDPEPRETLTESQALGWLVSFVVRPDPTRLAPSAPFEVEAAKWRELVEDLTARLHSR
;
A
#
# COMPACT_ATOMS: atom_id res chain seq x y z
N MET A 1 10.31 26.19 -10.24
CA MET A 1 10.28 25.00 -11.11
C MET A 1 8.84 24.58 -11.08
N ALA A 2 8.23 24.21 -12.18
CA ALA A 2 6.91 23.62 -12.16
C ALA A 2 7.00 22.31 -11.34
N SER A 3 6.10 22.12 -10.40
CA SER A 3 5.97 20.83 -9.71
C SER A 3 5.55 19.79 -10.73
N ASP A 4 5.96 18.56 -10.54
CA ASP A 4 5.55 17.47 -11.42
C ASP A 4 4.05 17.18 -11.23
N ILE A 5 3.41 16.61 -12.24
CA ILE A 5 2.05 16.10 -12.13
C ILE A 5 2.17 14.75 -11.43
N VAL A 6 1.44 14.54 -10.34
CA VAL A 6 1.47 13.34 -9.51
C VAL A 6 0.19 12.52 -9.67
N PRO A 7 0.28 11.19 -9.78
CA PRO A 7 -0.89 10.33 -9.64
C PRO A 7 -1.33 10.29 -8.18
N ILE A 8 -2.63 10.35 -7.94
CA ILE A 8 -3.24 10.25 -6.62
C ILE A 8 -4.40 9.26 -6.64
N GLN A 9 -4.70 8.65 -5.49
CA GLN A 9 -5.86 7.80 -5.29
C GLN A 9 -6.80 8.46 -4.29
N LEU A 10 -8.09 8.44 -4.60
CA LEU A 10 -9.17 8.92 -3.74
C LEU A 10 -10.11 7.77 -3.44
N SER A 11 -10.26 7.40 -2.15
CA SER A 11 -11.23 6.39 -1.73
C SER A 11 -12.56 7.08 -1.41
N LEU A 12 -13.57 6.79 -2.21
CA LEU A 12 -14.91 7.35 -2.18
C LEU A 12 -15.99 6.25 -2.13
N THR A 13 -17.29 6.63 -2.23
CA THR A 13 -18.39 5.69 -2.05
C THR A 13 -18.41 4.57 -3.09
N GLU A 14 -18.04 4.83 -4.35
CA GLU A 14 -18.02 3.83 -5.42
C GLU A 14 -16.72 2.98 -5.44
N GLY A 15 -15.78 3.29 -4.57
CA GLY A 15 -14.48 2.60 -4.43
C GLY A 15 -13.29 3.53 -4.63
N ASP A 16 -12.13 2.93 -4.84
CA ASP A 16 -10.89 3.66 -5.08
C ASP A 16 -10.82 4.15 -6.53
N LEU A 17 -10.48 5.41 -6.70
CA LEU A 17 -10.34 6.06 -7.99
C LEU A 17 -8.97 6.71 -8.13
N VAL A 18 -8.31 6.48 -9.26
CA VAL A 18 -7.01 7.07 -9.57
C VAL A 18 -7.20 8.26 -10.50
N THR A 19 -6.50 9.37 -10.20
CA THR A 19 -6.50 10.58 -11.01
C THR A 19 -5.12 11.25 -11.00
N LEU A 20 -4.99 12.42 -11.62
CA LEU A 20 -3.76 13.21 -11.62
C LEU A 20 -3.98 14.56 -10.97
N TRP A 21 -3.01 14.96 -10.18
CA TRP A 21 -2.95 16.25 -9.50
C TRP A 21 -1.68 17.01 -9.88
N ALA A 22 -1.80 18.26 -10.23
CA ALA A 22 -0.71 19.21 -10.35
C ALA A 22 -0.70 20.10 -9.12
N PRO A 23 0.21 19.84 -8.14
CA PRO A 23 0.34 20.69 -6.95
C PRO A 23 0.64 22.14 -7.31
N ARG A 24 0.39 23.05 -6.38
CA ARG A 24 0.53 24.50 -6.62
C ARG A 24 1.85 24.86 -7.28
N TRP A 25 1.75 25.50 -8.45
CA TRP A 25 2.89 26.03 -9.18
C TRP A 25 2.71 27.53 -9.47
N ARG A 26 3.81 28.20 -9.85
CA ARG A 26 3.78 29.61 -10.21
C ARG A 26 4.12 29.79 -11.69
N GLU A 27 3.24 30.44 -12.40
CA GLU A 27 3.45 30.85 -13.79
C GLU A 27 3.04 32.33 -13.96
N ASP A 28 3.90 33.13 -14.61
CA ASP A 28 3.69 34.58 -14.84
C ASP A 28 3.35 35.40 -13.58
N GLY A 29 3.65 34.88 -12.38
CA GLY A 29 3.42 35.56 -11.11
C GLY A 29 2.08 35.22 -10.45
N GLU A 30 1.29 34.37 -11.03
CA GLU A 30 0.07 33.78 -10.50
C GLU A 30 0.33 32.35 -9.97
N GLU A 31 -0.41 31.93 -8.95
CA GLU A 31 -0.39 30.55 -8.42
C GLU A 31 -1.51 29.77 -9.05
N TRP A 32 -1.19 28.57 -9.51
CA TRP A 32 -2.12 27.64 -10.15
C TRP A 32 -2.07 26.31 -9.42
N GLU A 33 -3.19 25.60 -9.40
CA GLU A 33 -3.34 24.23 -8.97
C GLU A 33 -4.40 23.60 -9.86
N ALA A 34 -4.25 22.34 -10.25
CA ALA A 34 -5.20 21.70 -11.16
C ALA A 34 -5.27 20.18 -10.94
N PHE A 35 -6.40 19.62 -11.28
CA PHE A 35 -6.63 18.18 -11.34
C PHE A 35 -6.93 17.74 -12.77
N LEU A 36 -6.84 16.45 -13.05
CA LEU A 36 -7.27 15.90 -14.33
C LEU A 36 -8.80 15.97 -14.39
N GLY A 37 -9.31 16.79 -15.27
CA GLY A 37 -10.74 17.04 -15.39
C GLY A 37 -11.07 17.98 -16.54
N ASP A 38 -12.26 18.49 -16.52
CA ASP A 38 -12.71 19.60 -17.34
C ASP A 38 -13.51 20.61 -16.48
N ASP A 39 -14.02 21.70 -17.09
CA ASP A 39 -14.71 22.78 -16.37
C ASP A 39 -15.79 22.31 -15.38
N ASP A 40 -16.39 21.14 -15.56
CA ASP A 40 -17.55 20.67 -14.81
C ASP A 40 -17.26 19.41 -13.94
N ALA A 41 -16.17 18.65 -14.19
CA ALA A 41 -15.93 17.37 -13.54
C ALA A 41 -14.45 17.05 -13.34
N LEU A 42 -14.15 16.35 -12.22
CA LEU A 42 -12.86 15.71 -11.99
C LEU A 42 -12.90 14.29 -12.55
N PHE A 43 -11.92 13.92 -13.38
CA PHE A 43 -11.86 12.59 -13.98
C PHE A 43 -11.18 11.59 -13.06
N GLY A 44 -11.91 10.53 -12.67
CA GLY A 44 -11.41 9.44 -11.85
C GLY A 44 -11.56 8.08 -12.57
N PHE A 45 -10.59 7.19 -12.39
CA PHE A 45 -10.54 5.88 -13.04
C PHE A 45 -10.40 4.77 -12.00
N PRO A 46 -11.20 3.67 -12.06
CA PRO A 46 -11.07 2.53 -11.17
C PRO A 46 -9.70 1.84 -11.23
N GLU A 47 -9.09 1.84 -12.43
CA GLU A 47 -7.83 1.14 -12.66
C GLU A 47 -6.77 2.08 -13.26
N VAL A 48 -5.51 1.93 -12.83
CA VAL A 48 -4.39 2.71 -13.37
C VAL A 48 -4.22 2.51 -14.88
N ALA A 49 -4.54 1.32 -15.39
CA ALA A 49 -4.52 1.04 -16.83
C ALA A 49 -5.52 1.91 -17.63
N GLU A 50 -6.67 2.23 -17.04
CA GLU A 50 -7.66 3.13 -17.63
C GLU A 50 -7.16 4.58 -17.66
N LEU A 51 -6.57 5.05 -16.54
CA LEU A 51 -5.88 6.33 -16.47
C LEU A 51 -4.80 6.43 -17.56
N ALA A 52 -3.93 5.41 -17.67
CA ALA A 52 -2.87 5.36 -18.69
C ALA A 52 -3.43 5.41 -20.11
N ALA A 53 -4.50 4.67 -20.38
CA ALA A 53 -5.18 4.71 -21.69
C ALA A 53 -5.75 6.09 -21.99
N PHE A 54 -6.36 6.75 -21.01
CA PHE A 54 -6.93 8.09 -21.15
C PHE A 54 -5.86 9.14 -21.47
N VAL A 55 -4.82 9.27 -20.65
CA VAL A 55 -3.78 10.30 -20.84
C VAL A 55 -2.98 10.13 -22.12
N ARG A 56 -2.91 8.92 -22.67
CA ARG A 56 -2.25 8.62 -23.95
C ARG A 56 -3.08 8.99 -25.18
N THR A 57 -4.41 9.07 -25.05
CA THR A 57 -5.33 9.22 -26.19
C THR A 57 -6.13 10.51 -26.18
N VAL A 58 -6.52 11.03 -25.03
CA VAL A 58 -7.32 12.25 -24.88
C VAL A 58 -6.42 13.47 -24.70
N ARG A 59 -6.85 14.61 -25.23
CA ARG A 59 -6.10 15.88 -25.22
C ARG A 59 -6.94 17.08 -24.81
N GLU A 60 -8.19 16.88 -24.49
CA GLU A 60 -9.13 17.92 -24.07
C GLU A 60 -9.39 17.70 -22.56
N HIS A 61 -8.65 18.40 -21.70
CA HIS A 61 -8.72 18.38 -20.24
C HIS A 61 -7.86 19.51 -19.65
N ASP A 62 -8.06 19.87 -18.40
CA ASP A 62 -7.45 21.04 -17.75
C ASP A 62 -5.94 20.99 -17.59
N LEU A 63 -5.34 19.80 -17.49
CA LEU A 63 -3.89 19.64 -17.35
C LEU A 63 -3.10 19.80 -18.66
N VAL A 64 -3.75 19.96 -19.80
CA VAL A 64 -3.08 19.97 -21.13
C VAL A 64 -2.06 21.09 -21.26
N ASP A 65 -2.31 22.24 -20.63
CA ASP A 65 -1.46 23.43 -20.67
C ASP A 65 -0.39 23.45 -19.57
N HIS A 66 -0.39 22.45 -18.67
CA HIS A 66 0.63 22.36 -17.62
C HIS A 66 2.03 22.09 -18.23
N PRO A 67 3.10 22.80 -17.78
CA PRO A 67 4.45 22.66 -18.36
C PRO A 67 5.00 21.22 -18.37
N ALA A 68 4.67 20.41 -17.37
CA ALA A 68 5.09 19.00 -17.27
C ALA A 68 4.20 18.04 -18.06
N TRP A 69 3.04 18.46 -18.61
CA TRP A 69 2.10 17.57 -19.28
C TRP A 69 2.70 16.75 -20.42
N SER A 70 3.71 17.30 -21.11
CA SER A 70 4.32 16.60 -22.25
C SER A 70 4.97 15.26 -21.88
N VAL A 71 5.28 15.04 -20.62
CA VAL A 71 5.89 13.79 -20.09
C VAL A 71 4.82 12.77 -19.73
N VAL A 72 3.70 13.19 -19.13
CA VAL A 72 2.64 12.32 -18.60
C VAL A 72 2.17 11.22 -19.56
N PRO A 73 1.86 11.49 -20.84
CA PRO A 73 1.46 10.45 -21.79
C PRO A 73 2.54 9.41 -22.11
N THR A 74 3.80 9.65 -21.67
CA THR A 74 4.93 8.75 -21.92
C THR A 74 5.25 7.87 -20.71
N LEU A 75 4.64 8.14 -19.57
CA LEU A 75 4.84 7.37 -18.36
C LEU A 75 4.29 5.95 -18.51
N SER A 76 4.98 5.00 -17.87
CA SER A 76 4.52 3.62 -17.72
C SER A 76 3.31 3.53 -16.79
N VAL A 77 2.63 2.41 -16.77
CA VAL A 77 1.53 2.17 -15.83
C VAL A 77 2.04 2.21 -14.38
N THR A 78 3.24 1.68 -14.12
CA THR A 78 3.88 1.74 -12.79
C THR A 78 4.15 3.18 -12.34
N GLU A 79 4.69 4.03 -13.21
CA GLU A 79 4.94 5.45 -12.90
C GLU A 79 3.65 6.26 -12.72
N LEU A 80 2.51 5.76 -13.22
CA LEU A 80 1.17 6.33 -13.00
C LEU A 80 0.44 5.71 -11.81
N THR A 81 1.04 4.73 -11.13
CA THR A 81 0.47 4.13 -9.91
C THR A 81 0.73 5.05 -8.73
N PRO A 82 -0.30 5.47 -7.97
CA PRO A 82 -0.13 6.31 -6.80
C PRO A 82 0.72 5.64 -5.72
N GLU A 83 1.72 6.34 -5.21
CA GLU A 83 2.46 5.95 -4.02
C GLU A 83 1.53 5.94 -2.80
N GLU A 84 1.94 5.28 -1.72
CA GLU A 84 1.14 5.19 -0.48
C GLU A 84 0.78 6.57 0.09
N THR A 85 1.74 7.48 0.09
CA THR A 85 1.58 8.88 0.53
C THR A 85 0.65 9.71 -0.36
N GLN A 86 0.29 9.18 -1.52
CA GLN A 86 -0.61 9.81 -2.51
C GLN A 86 -2.01 9.17 -2.50
N ARG A 87 -2.33 8.35 -1.49
CA ARG A 87 -3.63 7.69 -1.33
C ARG A 87 -4.40 8.36 -0.20
N TYR A 88 -5.61 8.81 -0.49
CA TYR A 88 -6.44 9.57 0.44
C TYR A 88 -7.74 8.83 0.73
N ASP A 89 -7.86 8.25 1.93
CA ASP A 89 -9.08 7.58 2.39
C ASP A 89 -10.11 8.59 2.90
N ILE A 90 -10.84 9.20 1.98
CA ILE A 90 -11.82 10.25 2.29
C ILE A 90 -13.03 9.65 3.01
N ILE A 91 -13.47 8.45 2.61
CA ILE A 91 -14.61 7.77 3.22
C ILE A 91 -14.30 7.28 4.63
N GLY A 92 -13.04 6.89 4.91
CA GLY A 92 -12.59 6.43 6.23
C GLY A 92 -12.29 7.55 7.23
N LEU A 93 -12.23 8.81 6.80
CA LEU A 93 -11.88 9.94 7.68
C LEU A 93 -12.71 10.01 8.99
N PRO A 94 -14.02 9.73 9.04
CA PRO A 94 -14.78 9.71 10.28
C PRO A 94 -14.29 8.68 11.31
N GLU A 95 -13.79 7.53 10.86
CA GLU A 95 -13.23 6.50 11.73
C GLU A 95 -11.91 6.98 12.34
N ILE A 96 -11.04 7.58 11.52
CA ILE A 96 -9.78 8.18 11.97
C ILE A 96 -10.05 9.32 12.97
N ALA A 97 -11.01 10.19 12.69
CA ALA A 97 -11.38 11.30 13.57
C ALA A 97 -11.96 10.86 14.92
N ALA A 98 -12.53 9.66 15.01
CA ALA A 98 -13.06 9.10 16.24
C ALA A 98 -11.96 8.61 17.22
N GLU A 99 -10.72 8.53 16.77
CA GLU A 99 -9.58 8.14 17.56
C GLU A 99 -9.02 9.29 18.43
N ASP A 100 -8.02 8.99 19.27
CA ASP A 100 -7.34 10.00 20.07
C ASP A 100 -6.46 10.92 19.20
N ALA A 101 -6.33 12.17 19.61
CA ALA A 101 -5.52 13.20 18.94
C ALA A 101 -4.02 12.94 19.14
N ASP A 102 -3.47 11.94 18.50
CA ASP A 102 -2.03 11.67 18.48
C ASP A 102 -1.35 12.19 17.19
N THR A 103 -0.05 11.95 17.05
CA THR A 103 0.74 12.43 15.91
C THR A 103 0.24 11.83 14.59
N TRP A 104 -0.10 10.55 14.61
CA TRP A 104 -0.52 9.80 13.43
C TRP A 104 -1.93 10.20 12.98
N THR A 105 -2.90 10.19 13.91
CA THR A 105 -4.28 10.61 13.63
C THR A 105 -4.34 12.04 13.10
N ILE A 106 -3.57 12.97 13.71
CA ILE A 106 -3.55 14.38 13.28
C ILE A 106 -2.87 14.51 11.91
N GLY A 107 -1.77 13.76 11.66
CA GLY A 107 -1.09 13.75 10.36
C GLY A 107 -2.01 13.31 9.25
N GLU A 108 -2.66 12.18 9.41
CA GLU A 108 -3.57 11.60 8.42
C GLU A 108 -4.79 12.49 8.14
N LEU A 109 -5.43 13.00 9.20
CA LEU A 109 -6.51 13.97 9.04
C LEU A 109 -6.06 15.25 8.34
N ALA A 110 -4.81 15.71 8.57
CA ALA A 110 -4.26 16.88 7.91
C ALA A 110 -4.09 16.63 6.40
N GLU A 111 -3.55 15.50 6.00
CA GLU A 111 -3.34 15.13 4.60
C GLU A 111 -4.67 15.00 3.85
N ILE A 112 -5.63 14.24 4.39
CA ILE A 112 -6.94 14.05 3.76
C ILE A 112 -7.70 15.39 3.66
N THR A 113 -7.77 16.16 4.76
CA THR A 113 -8.50 17.44 4.75
C THR A 113 -7.83 18.48 3.87
N GLU A 114 -6.50 18.44 3.69
CA GLU A 114 -5.79 19.31 2.75
C GLU A 114 -6.11 18.93 1.31
N MET A 115 -6.09 17.66 0.95
CA MET A 115 -6.47 17.19 -0.37
C MET A 115 -7.93 17.56 -0.69
N VAL A 116 -8.85 17.29 0.23
CA VAL A 116 -10.26 17.66 0.07
C VAL A 116 -10.42 19.17 -0.12
N ARG A 117 -9.66 19.98 0.62
CA ARG A 117 -9.67 21.46 0.47
C ARG A 117 -9.10 21.89 -0.89
N SER A 118 -8.01 21.26 -1.35
CA SER A 118 -7.44 21.53 -2.67
C SER A 118 -8.44 21.22 -3.79
N ILE A 119 -9.12 20.09 -3.74
CA ILE A 119 -10.18 19.75 -4.71
C ILE A 119 -11.30 20.79 -4.64
N ALA A 120 -11.75 21.12 -3.45
CA ALA A 120 -12.86 22.07 -3.24
C ALA A 120 -12.51 23.49 -3.70
N ASP A 121 -11.27 23.93 -3.50
CA ASP A 121 -10.80 25.26 -3.97
C ASP A 121 -10.71 25.30 -5.49
N VAL A 122 -10.20 24.25 -6.13
CA VAL A 122 -10.04 24.18 -7.61
C VAL A 122 -11.39 24.01 -8.30
N CYS A 123 -12.26 23.14 -7.77
CA CYS A 123 -13.55 22.80 -8.39
C CYS A 123 -14.72 23.65 -7.84
N GLU A 124 -14.43 24.74 -7.11
CA GLU A 124 -15.44 25.70 -6.61
C GLU A 124 -16.55 25.04 -5.73
N LEU A 125 -16.20 24.04 -4.91
CA LEU A 125 -17.15 23.38 -4.01
C LEU A 125 -17.35 24.17 -2.71
N ASP A 126 -18.06 25.28 -2.77
CA ASP A 126 -18.32 26.19 -1.64
C ASP A 126 -18.90 25.46 -0.42
N GLY A 127 -19.72 24.41 -0.61
CA GLY A 127 -20.32 23.61 0.46
C GLY A 127 -19.27 22.83 1.26
N VAL A 128 -18.28 22.27 0.59
CA VAL A 128 -17.16 21.55 1.22
C VAL A 128 -16.29 22.51 2.01
N ILE A 129 -15.96 23.67 1.44
CA ILE A 129 -15.21 24.72 2.14
C ILE A 129 -15.96 25.18 3.38
N GLU A 130 -17.31 25.34 3.34
CA GLU A 130 -18.12 25.70 4.51
C GLU A 130 -18.02 24.63 5.61
N VAL A 131 -18.02 23.34 5.29
CA VAL A 131 -17.82 22.25 6.27
C VAL A 131 -16.47 22.38 6.92
N LEU A 132 -15.38 22.46 6.14
CA LEU A 132 -14.01 22.56 6.64
C LEU A 132 -13.75 23.83 7.45
N ASP A 133 -14.43 24.93 7.15
CA ASP A 133 -14.28 26.19 7.88
C ASP A 133 -15.19 26.28 9.12
N SER A 134 -16.15 25.36 9.30
CA SER A 134 -17.08 25.36 10.41
C SER A 134 -16.45 25.02 11.76
N ALA A 135 -15.30 24.28 11.77
CA ALA A 135 -14.54 24.00 12.98
C ALA A 135 -13.09 24.51 12.86
N PRO A 136 -12.61 25.33 13.81
CA PRO A 136 -11.23 25.84 13.79
C PRO A 136 -10.16 24.73 13.83
N GLY A 137 -10.50 23.52 14.29
CA GLY A 137 -9.61 22.36 14.37
C GLY A 137 -8.99 22.00 13.03
N PHE A 138 -9.77 22.02 11.94
CA PHE A 138 -9.26 21.69 10.61
C PHE A 138 -8.06 22.56 10.18
N ALA A 139 -8.15 23.87 10.40
CA ALA A 139 -7.06 24.79 10.05
C ALA A 139 -5.80 24.62 10.93
N LEU A 140 -5.90 23.90 12.04
CA LEU A 140 -4.82 23.68 12.99
C LEU A 140 -4.13 22.32 12.83
N LEU A 141 -4.70 21.38 12.08
CA LEU A 141 -4.13 20.04 11.86
C LEU A 141 -2.68 20.10 11.36
N ARG A 142 -2.38 21.00 10.41
CA ARG A 142 -1.00 21.21 9.89
C ARG A 142 0.03 21.69 10.92
N GLN A 143 -0.40 22.08 12.11
CA GLN A 143 0.49 22.49 13.19
C GLN A 143 0.86 21.31 14.11
N GLY A 144 0.42 20.11 13.76
CA GLY A 144 0.64 18.88 14.52
C GLY A 144 -0.13 18.85 15.84
N THR A 145 0.38 18.15 16.84
CA THR A 145 -0.30 17.85 18.09
C THR A 145 -0.46 19.07 19.03
N LEU A 146 0.43 20.07 18.92
CA LEU A 146 0.47 21.20 19.87
C LEU A 146 -0.85 21.93 20.07
N PRO A 147 -1.66 22.26 19.04
CA PRO A 147 -2.95 22.93 19.21
C PRO A 147 -3.97 22.10 19.98
N PHE A 148 -3.82 20.78 20.00
CA PHE A 148 -4.79 19.85 20.57
C PHE A 148 -4.45 19.41 22.00
N VAL A 149 -3.35 19.91 22.60
CA VAL A 149 -2.92 19.59 23.95
C VAL A 149 -3.73 20.39 25.01
N GLY A 150 -4.06 19.74 26.12
CA GLY A 150 -4.74 20.35 27.27
C GLY A 150 -6.23 20.58 27.02
N ARG A 151 -6.90 21.33 27.96
CA ARG A 151 -8.37 21.47 27.95
C ARG A 151 -8.90 22.22 26.73
N GLU A 152 -8.21 23.25 26.29
CA GLU A 152 -8.62 24.00 25.10
C GLU A 152 -8.38 23.19 23.82
N GLY A 153 -7.26 22.49 23.76
CA GLY A 153 -6.96 21.58 22.64
C GLY A 153 -7.98 20.44 22.52
N ALA A 154 -8.29 19.78 23.64
CA ALA A 154 -9.31 18.74 23.66
C ALA A 154 -10.70 19.27 23.24
N ARG A 155 -11.01 20.56 23.50
CA ARG A 155 -12.26 21.18 23.04
C ARG A 155 -12.25 21.42 21.53
N LEU A 156 -11.12 21.87 20.98
CA LEU A 156 -10.97 22.08 19.55
C LEU A 156 -11.10 20.75 18.79
N TRP A 157 -10.42 19.71 19.28
CA TRP A 157 -10.53 18.35 18.75
C TRP A 157 -11.97 17.86 18.72
N LYS A 158 -12.63 17.92 19.87
CA LYS A 158 -14.02 17.48 20.00
C LYS A 158 -14.97 18.24 19.06
N GLN A 159 -14.80 19.55 18.88
CA GLN A 159 -15.62 20.34 17.96
C GLN A 159 -15.42 19.90 16.50
N MET A 160 -14.18 19.59 16.11
CA MET A 160 -13.87 19.09 14.78
C MET A 160 -14.49 17.71 14.57
N VAL A 161 -14.30 16.77 15.51
CA VAL A 161 -14.91 15.43 15.45
C VAL A 161 -16.44 15.50 15.38
N GLU A 162 -17.08 16.43 16.11
CA GLU A 162 -18.52 16.63 16.01
C GLU A 162 -18.96 17.09 14.62
N VAL A 163 -18.19 17.97 13.96
CA VAL A 163 -18.47 18.39 12.58
C VAL A 163 -18.26 17.24 11.62
N VAL A 164 -17.19 16.45 11.77
CA VAL A 164 -16.97 15.24 10.94
C VAL A 164 -18.16 14.29 11.08
N ALA A 165 -18.56 13.95 12.30
CA ALA A 165 -19.66 13.02 12.55
C ALA A 165 -21.04 13.50 12.05
N GLU A 166 -21.25 14.80 11.95
CA GLU A 166 -22.55 15.39 11.57
C GLU A 166 -22.63 15.79 10.10
N ARG A 167 -21.49 16.12 9.45
CA ARG A 167 -21.49 16.78 8.16
C ARG A 167 -20.53 16.19 7.12
N TRP A 168 -19.72 15.17 7.46
CA TRP A 168 -18.75 14.63 6.51
C TRP A 168 -19.42 13.94 5.30
N ASP A 169 -20.61 13.39 5.48
CA ASP A 169 -21.43 12.87 4.38
C ASP A 169 -21.72 13.94 3.31
N GLU A 170 -21.88 15.23 3.71
CA GLU A 170 -22.05 16.34 2.75
C GLU A 170 -20.79 16.53 1.88
N VAL A 171 -19.60 16.25 2.42
CA VAL A 171 -18.32 16.32 1.70
C VAL A 171 -18.20 15.16 0.73
N ILE A 172 -18.48 13.95 1.20
CA ILE A 172 -18.45 12.73 0.37
C ILE A 172 -19.43 12.87 -0.81
N ASP A 173 -20.69 13.22 -0.54
CA ASP A 173 -21.72 13.40 -1.57
C ASP A 173 -21.27 14.44 -2.62
N ALA A 174 -20.66 15.55 -2.19
CA ALA A 174 -20.20 16.59 -3.12
C ALA A 174 -19.02 16.16 -3.99
N LEU A 175 -18.14 15.30 -3.48
CA LEU A 175 -17.03 14.73 -4.24
C LEU A 175 -17.50 13.62 -5.17
N ASP A 176 -18.41 12.75 -4.72
CA ASP A 176 -19.03 11.71 -5.56
C ASP A 176 -19.77 12.36 -6.76
N ASP A 177 -20.49 13.46 -6.53
CA ASP A 177 -21.19 14.20 -7.59
C ASP A 177 -20.24 14.93 -8.57
N LEU A 178 -19.02 15.25 -8.15
CA LEU A 178 -18.00 15.92 -8.96
C LEU A 178 -17.29 14.95 -9.91
N ILE A 179 -17.14 13.68 -9.52
CA ILE A 179 -16.32 12.73 -10.27
C ILE A 179 -17.07 12.20 -11.49
N ASP A 180 -16.39 12.21 -12.65
CA ASP A 180 -16.81 11.52 -13.86
C ASP A 180 -15.73 10.49 -14.26
N THR A 181 -16.18 9.38 -14.83
CA THR A 181 -15.29 8.33 -15.37
C THR A 181 -15.47 8.28 -16.88
N PRO A 182 -14.64 9.00 -17.65
CA PRO A 182 -14.75 9.04 -19.10
C PRO A 182 -14.49 7.69 -19.75
N ASP A 183 -15.17 7.41 -20.87
CA ASP A 183 -14.86 6.27 -21.70
C ASP A 183 -13.42 6.33 -22.23
N VAL A 184 -12.68 5.24 -22.18
CA VAL A 184 -11.30 5.13 -22.69
C VAL A 184 -11.25 4.37 -24.00
N ASP A 185 -10.22 4.62 -24.84
CA ASP A 185 -9.99 3.88 -26.07
C ASP A 185 -9.67 2.41 -25.76
N PRO A 186 -10.48 1.43 -26.25
CA PRO A 186 -10.28 0.02 -25.90
C PRO A 186 -8.93 -0.57 -26.36
N ALA A 187 -8.31 0.02 -27.40
CA ALA A 187 -7.02 -0.47 -27.88
C ALA A 187 -5.88 0.06 -27.01
N ALA A 188 -6.01 1.29 -26.51
CA ALA A 188 -5.07 1.87 -25.55
C ALA A 188 -5.17 1.16 -24.19
N LEU A 189 -6.39 0.86 -23.71
CA LEU A 189 -6.62 0.09 -22.50
C LEU A 189 -5.97 -1.29 -22.58
N ALA A 190 -6.25 -2.06 -23.64
CA ALA A 190 -5.65 -3.37 -23.84
C ALA A 190 -4.12 -3.33 -24.00
N ALA A 191 -3.53 -2.18 -24.33
CA ALA A 191 -2.09 -1.99 -24.36
C ALA A 191 -1.54 -1.72 -22.96
N ALA A 192 -2.22 -0.90 -22.16
CA ALA A 192 -1.86 -0.59 -20.77
C ALA A 192 -1.99 -1.84 -19.85
N GLU A 193 -3.07 -2.61 -20.00
CA GLU A 193 -3.25 -3.88 -19.27
C GLU A 193 -2.10 -4.88 -19.56
N LYS A 194 -1.62 -4.93 -20.79
CA LYS A 194 -0.47 -5.79 -21.13
C LYS A 194 0.83 -5.29 -20.54
N GLU A 195 0.97 -3.99 -20.37
CA GLU A 195 2.14 -3.39 -19.72
C GLU A 195 2.21 -3.83 -18.26
N VAL A 196 1.08 -3.84 -17.53
CA VAL A 196 0.98 -4.41 -16.18
C VAL A 196 1.43 -5.88 -16.16
N VAL A 197 0.87 -6.71 -17.04
CA VAL A 197 1.19 -8.15 -17.11
C VAL A 197 2.65 -8.40 -17.50
N VAL A 198 3.26 -7.54 -18.31
CA VAL A 198 4.68 -7.68 -18.71
C VAL A 198 5.60 -7.26 -17.58
N LEU A 199 5.24 -6.24 -16.80
CA LEU A 199 6.00 -5.83 -15.61
C LEU A 199 5.96 -6.92 -14.54
N ASP A 200 4.80 -7.50 -14.26
CA ASP A 200 4.68 -8.67 -13.38
C ASP A 200 5.54 -9.84 -13.88
N ALA A 201 5.65 -10.01 -15.20
CA ALA A 201 6.46 -11.07 -15.79
C ALA A 201 7.97 -10.73 -15.87
N GLU A 202 8.36 -9.45 -15.98
CA GLU A 202 9.77 -9.01 -16.02
C GLU A 202 10.40 -8.96 -14.64
N VAL A 203 9.66 -8.58 -13.60
CA VAL A 203 10.09 -8.71 -12.19
C VAL A 203 10.46 -10.17 -11.90
N VAL A 204 9.71 -11.13 -12.44
CA VAL A 204 10.01 -12.57 -12.37
C VAL A 204 11.32 -12.97 -13.05
N VAL A 205 11.74 -12.26 -14.10
CA VAL A 205 12.95 -12.60 -14.89
C VAL A 205 14.20 -11.88 -14.40
N LEU A 206 14.07 -10.64 -13.87
CA LEU A 206 15.22 -9.83 -13.43
C LEU A 206 15.77 -10.24 -12.06
N GLY A 207 14.98 -10.92 -11.21
CA GLY A 207 15.47 -11.55 -9.97
C GLY A 207 16.49 -12.68 -10.18
N ARG A 208 16.99 -12.91 -11.40
CA ARG A 208 17.87 -14.02 -11.77
C ARG A 208 19.19 -13.68 -12.44
N THR A 209 19.56 -12.43 -12.51
CA THR A 209 20.88 -12.07 -13.05
C THR A 209 21.68 -11.28 -12.03
N ASP A 210 22.51 -12.00 -11.29
CA ASP A 210 23.79 -11.48 -10.82
C ASP A 210 24.59 -11.04 -12.06
N ASP A 211 24.55 -9.80 -12.38
CA ASP A 211 25.53 -8.98 -13.11
C ASP A 211 24.81 -7.89 -13.89
N ALA A 212 24.90 -6.72 -13.40
CA ALA A 212 25.22 -5.62 -14.09
C ALA A 212 24.66 -4.31 -14.14
N ASP A 213 25.45 -3.45 -14.24
CA ASP A 213 25.51 -2.07 -14.74
C ASP A 213 24.27 -1.21 -14.48
N ASP A 214 24.28 -0.64 -13.29
CA ASP A 214 24.39 0.79 -12.94
C ASP A 214 23.88 1.76 -14.02
N ASP A 215 22.65 2.21 -13.81
CA ASP A 215 22.22 3.61 -13.89
C ASP A 215 21.14 3.84 -12.81
N GLU A 216 21.46 3.53 -11.56
CA GLU A 216 20.67 3.95 -10.41
C GLU A 216 20.91 5.43 -10.16
N ASP A 217 19.83 6.20 -10.12
CA ASP A 217 19.82 7.52 -9.49
C ASP A 217 20.46 7.42 -8.10
N ASP A 218 21.34 8.37 -7.79
CA ASP A 218 22.18 8.50 -6.59
C ASP A 218 21.35 8.80 -5.31
N ALA A 219 20.26 8.08 -5.08
CA ALA A 219 19.59 7.96 -3.81
C ALA A 219 20.24 6.76 -3.08
N GLY A 220 20.93 7.02 -1.97
CA GLY A 220 21.55 5.97 -1.15
C GLY A 220 20.50 4.93 -0.70
N PRO A 221 20.94 3.82 -0.06
CA PRO A 221 20.05 2.77 0.39
C PRO A 221 18.90 3.34 1.22
N GLY A 222 17.69 2.84 0.99
CA GLY A 222 16.50 3.27 1.72
C GLY A 222 16.64 2.99 3.23
N PHE A 223 15.82 3.67 4.04
CA PHE A 223 15.86 3.53 5.50
C PHE A 223 15.79 2.07 5.95
N TRP A 224 14.86 1.29 5.40
CA TRP A 224 14.66 -0.11 5.78
C TRP A 224 15.82 -1.01 5.38
N GLU A 225 16.45 -0.74 4.25
CA GLU A 225 17.65 -1.46 3.79
C GLU A 225 18.85 -1.17 4.71
N GLU A 226 19.07 0.09 5.14
CA GLU A 226 20.12 0.44 6.10
C GLU A 226 19.94 -0.25 7.45
N ILE A 227 18.68 -0.41 7.89
CA ILE A 227 18.34 -1.02 9.17
C ILE A 227 18.40 -2.55 9.11
N GLY A 228 18.20 -3.14 7.92
CA GLY A 228 18.13 -4.59 7.73
C GLY A 228 16.88 -5.21 8.33
N ILE A 229 15.77 -4.48 8.34
CA ILE A 229 14.43 -4.96 8.71
C ILE A 229 13.54 -4.70 7.51
N ASP A 230 12.81 -5.70 7.06
CA ASP A 230 11.95 -5.62 5.89
C ASP A 230 10.48 -5.51 6.31
N PRO A 231 9.78 -4.44 5.90
CA PRO A 231 8.32 -4.46 5.89
C PRO A 231 7.84 -5.53 4.91
N ILE A 232 6.88 -6.34 5.33
CA ILE A 232 6.30 -7.40 4.50
C ILE A 232 4.78 -7.31 4.50
N ARG A 233 4.16 -7.64 3.37
CA ARG A 233 2.70 -7.75 3.22
C ARG A 233 2.31 -9.22 3.07
N ILE A 234 1.27 -9.64 3.77
CA ILE A 234 0.74 -11.00 3.75
C ILE A 234 -0.74 -10.95 3.37
N THR A 235 -1.05 -11.34 2.13
CA THR A 235 -2.43 -11.43 1.63
C THR A 235 -3.01 -12.81 1.92
N THR A 236 -4.07 -12.86 2.72
CA THR A 236 -4.80 -14.07 3.10
C THR A 236 -6.28 -13.95 2.73
N ARG A 237 -7.06 -15.02 2.97
CA ARG A 237 -8.53 -14.96 2.82
C ARG A 237 -9.22 -14.06 3.84
N ASP A 238 -8.55 -13.75 4.95
CA ASP A 238 -9.07 -12.91 6.02
C ASP A 238 -8.74 -11.42 5.82
N GLY A 239 -7.93 -11.09 4.81
CA GLY A 239 -7.52 -9.74 4.44
C GLY A 239 -6.03 -9.60 4.16
N ASP A 240 -5.63 -8.36 3.94
CA ASP A 240 -4.25 -7.95 3.73
C ASP A 240 -3.67 -7.45 5.06
N PHE A 241 -2.46 -7.89 5.35
CA PHE A 241 -1.79 -7.59 6.61
C PHE A 241 -0.36 -7.15 6.36
N VAL A 242 0.11 -6.18 7.13
CA VAL A 242 1.50 -5.71 7.12
C VAL A 242 2.18 -6.09 8.44
N THR A 243 3.45 -6.47 8.38
CA THR A 243 4.29 -6.74 9.54
C THR A 243 5.76 -6.52 9.19
N LEU A 244 6.67 -6.84 10.11
CA LEU A 244 8.11 -6.69 9.90
C LEU A 244 8.82 -8.05 10.02
N ARG A 245 9.86 -8.24 9.19
CA ARG A 245 10.77 -9.37 9.23
C ARG A 245 12.21 -8.88 9.17
N CYS A 246 13.13 -9.59 9.79
CA CYS A 246 14.56 -9.47 9.53
C CYS A 246 15.24 -10.84 9.59
N TYR A 247 16.51 -10.90 9.22
CA TYR A 247 17.32 -12.09 9.35
C TYR A 247 18.48 -11.84 10.31
N LEU A 248 18.57 -12.66 11.38
CA LEU A 248 19.68 -12.65 12.33
C LEU A 248 20.45 -13.97 12.21
N ASP A 249 21.71 -13.90 11.83
CA ASP A 249 22.54 -15.10 11.59
C ASP A 249 21.84 -16.10 10.63
N ASP A 250 21.32 -15.62 9.52
CA ASP A 250 20.56 -16.36 8.50
C ASP A 250 19.25 -17.01 9.04
N LYS A 251 18.70 -16.55 10.15
CA LYS A 251 17.42 -17.00 10.68
C LYS A 251 16.39 -15.91 10.64
N PRO A 252 15.19 -16.21 10.14
CA PRO A 252 14.10 -15.26 10.12
C PRO A 252 13.63 -14.91 11.54
N VAL A 253 13.33 -13.63 11.75
CA VAL A 253 12.74 -13.08 12.97
C VAL A 253 11.61 -12.16 12.57
N PHE A 254 10.43 -12.37 13.12
CA PHE A 254 9.24 -11.58 12.84
C PHE A 254 8.86 -10.67 14.00
N LEU A 255 8.13 -9.60 13.68
CA LEU A 255 7.48 -8.76 14.67
C LEU A 255 6.44 -9.59 15.42
N GLY A 256 6.79 -10.06 16.61
CA GLY A 256 5.99 -10.98 17.39
C GLY A 256 6.82 -11.78 18.38
N SER A 257 6.22 -12.74 19.03
CA SER A 257 6.91 -13.62 19.98
C SER A 257 6.20 -14.96 20.14
N GLY A 258 6.99 -16.00 20.50
CA GLY A 258 6.43 -17.32 20.79
C GLY A 258 5.70 -17.97 19.60
N GLY A 259 6.11 -17.65 18.36
CA GLY A 259 5.53 -18.19 17.13
C GLY A 259 4.21 -17.52 16.73
N ARG A 260 3.89 -16.32 17.26
CA ARG A 260 2.74 -15.48 16.90
C ARG A 260 3.23 -14.17 16.34
N ILE A 261 2.79 -13.82 15.15
CA ILE A 261 3.17 -12.62 14.40
C ILE A 261 2.12 -11.55 14.68
N GLU A 262 2.56 -10.38 15.13
CA GLU A 262 1.71 -9.20 15.22
C GLU A 262 1.57 -8.61 13.81
N VAL A 263 0.33 -8.43 13.35
CA VAL A 263 0.02 -7.93 12.01
C VAL A 263 -0.97 -6.77 12.08
N PHE A 264 -0.90 -5.90 11.08
CA PHE A 264 -1.67 -4.66 10.99
C PHE A 264 -2.38 -4.60 9.65
N THR A 265 -3.51 -3.92 9.61
CA THR A 265 -4.32 -3.77 8.39
C THR A 265 -3.79 -2.68 7.44
N SER A 266 -2.82 -1.88 7.90
CA SER A 266 -2.15 -0.87 7.08
C SER A 266 -0.74 -0.59 7.60
N GLU A 267 0.10 -0.04 6.75
CA GLU A 267 1.46 0.44 7.04
C GLU A 267 1.44 1.52 8.13
N ARG A 268 0.46 2.41 8.08
CA ARG A 268 0.27 3.45 9.10
C ARG A 268 -0.12 2.88 10.46
N ALA A 269 -0.98 1.87 10.50
CA ALA A 269 -1.34 1.20 11.75
C ALA A 269 -0.11 0.54 12.39
N LEU A 270 0.78 -0.07 11.59
CA LEU A 270 2.05 -0.62 12.04
C LEU A 270 2.96 0.49 12.59
N ALA A 271 3.20 1.55 11.83
CA ALA A 271 4.07 2.66 12.22
C ALA A 271 3.57 3.34 13.52
N ARG A 272 2.26 3.58 13.60
CA ARG A 272 1.62 4.12 14.81
C ARG A 272 1.81 3.23 16.02
N TRP A 273 1.60 1.92 15.88
CA TRP A 273 1.77 0.97 16.98
C TRP A 273 3.22 0.95 17.49
N ILE A 274 4.21 1.03 16.60
CA ILE A 274 5.61 1.14 16.97
C ILE A 274 5.89 2.44 17.75
N GLY A 275 5.28 3.56 17.34
CA GLY A 275 5.49 4.88 17.95
C GLY A 275 4.75 5.10 19.28
N GLN A 276 3.81 4.22 19.66
CA GLN A 276 3.09 4.34 20.94
C GLN A 276 4.01 3.99 22.11
N ASP A 277 4.17 4.93 23.04
CA ASP A 277 5.04 4.84 24.21
C ASP A 277 4.61 3.69 25.15
N GLY A 278 5.56 2.92 25.63
CA GLY A 278 5.49 1.60 26.24
C GLY A 278 4.65 1.35 27.50
N ASP A 279 3.59 2.10 27.81
CA ASP A 279 2.82 1.90 29.05
C ASP A 279 1.50 1.09 28.88
N GLU A 280 1.06 0.78 27.65
CA GLU A 280 -0.13 -0.06 27.39
C GLU A 280 0.06 -1.14 26.30
N GLY A 281 1.25 -1.70 26.10
CA GLY A 281 1.48 -2.88 25.25
C GLY A 281 1.94 -2.56 23.84
N GLY A 282 2.49 -1.38 23.61
CA GLY A 282 3.23 -1.04 22.40
C GLY A 282 4.53 -1.84 22.29
N ALA A 283 5.34 -1.51 21.39
CA ALA A 283 6.57 -2.07 20.86
C ALA A 283 7.58 -2.81 21.75
N GLU A 284 7.26 -3.25 22.97
CA GLU A 284 8.14 -4.04 23.83
C GLU A 284 7.68 -5.49 23.99
N GLY A 285 8.63 -6.42 24.02
CA GLY A 285 8.38 -7.84 24.32
C GLY A 285 8.19 -8.72 23.09
N HIS A 286 8.60 -8.26 21.92
CA HIS A 286 8.69 -9.05 20.69
C HIS A 286 10.14 -9.37 20.33
N ASP A 287 10.33 -10.33 19.42
CA ASP A 287 11.66 -10.84 19.10
C ASP A 287 12.56 -9.83 18.37
N LEU A 288 11.97 -8.79 17.70
CA LEU A 288 12.72 -7.69 17.09
C LEU A 288 13.36 -6.73 18.11
N ASP A 289 12.95 -6.72 19.37
CA ASP A 289 13.59 -5.91 20.43
C ASP A 289 15.09 -6.21 20.57
N GLY A 290 15.51 -7.41 20.19
CA GLY A 290 16.89 -7.84 20.18
C GLY A 290 17.73 -7.32 19.02
N VAL A 291 17.12 -6.69 18.02
CA VAL A 291 17.80 -6.16 16.83
C VAL A 291 18.44 -4.82 17.16
N SER A 292 19.73 -4.66 16.85
CA SER A 292 20.50 -3.47 17.25
C SER A 292 19.97 -2.16 16.64
N THR A 293 19.31 -2.24 15.50
CA THR A 293 18.75 -1.10 14.76
C THR A 293 17.28 -0.80 15.12
N TRP A 294 16.63 -1.64 15.93
CA TRP A 294 15.23 -1.46 16.34
C TRP A 294 14.95 -0.10 16.99
N ALA A 295 15.90 0.39 17.79
CA ALA A 295 15.74 1.69 18.45
C ALA A 295 15.58 2.86 17.46
N GLU A 296 16.15 2.77 16.24
CA GLU A 296 16.04 3.79 15.20
C GLU A 296 14.65 3.79 14.56
N VAL A 297 14.03 2.59 14.43
CA VAL A 297 12.64 2.44 13.97
C VAL A 297 11.69 3.10 14.96
N VAL A 298 11.86 2.80 16.26
CA VAL A 298 11.02 3.38 17.34
C VAL A 298 11.19 4.90 17.40
N GLU A 299 12.41 5.43 17.26
CA GLU A 299 12.67 6.87 17.29
C GLU A 299 11.94 7.59 16.15
N ARG A 300 12.01 7.06 14.92
CA ARG A 300 11.29 7.62 13.76
C ARG A 300 9.77 7.52 13.92
N ALA A 301 9.29 6.38 14.38
CA ALA A 301 7.87 6.19 14.63
C ALA A 301 7.32 7.16 15.68
N ALA A 302 8.07 7.41 16.76
CA ALA A 302 7.66 8.31 17.85
C ALA A 302 7.52 9.78 17.41
N VAL A 303 8.26 10.19 16.39
CA VAL A 303 8.17 11.56 15.82
C VAL A 303 7.24 11.65 14.61
N GLY A 304 6.63 10.53 14.18
CA GLY A 304 5.72 10.48 13.04
C GLY A 304 6.40 10.55 11.67
N GLU A 305 7.70 10.20 11.61
CA GLU A 305 8.51 10.22 10.37
C GLU A 305 8.83 8.80 9.86
N LEU A 306 8.19 7.76 10.41
CA LEU A 306 8.39 6.40 9.93
C LEU A 306 7.45 6.12 8.76
N GLU A 307 8.01 6.12 7.57
CA GLU A 307 7.32 5.62 6.37
C GLU A 307 7.56 4.11 6.28
N VAL A 308 6.48 3.34 6.09
CA VAL A 308 6.54 1.88 5.92
C VAL A 308 6.21 1.59 4.47
N GLU A 309 7.22 1.24 3.70
CA GLU A 309 7.09 0.86 2.30
C GLU A 309 7.34 -0.64 2.18
N VAL A 310 6.46 -1.36 1.51
CA VAL A 310 6.59 -2.80 1.26
C VAL A 310 7.07 -3.01 -0.17
N ASP A 311 8.28 -3.52 -0.30
CA ASP A 311 8.83 -3.92 -1.60
C ASP A 311 8.00 -5.07 -2.22
N GLU A 312 7.86 -5.09 -3.54
CA GLU A 312 7.12 -6.14 -4.25
C GLU A 312 7.63 -7.56 -3.95
N LEU A 313 8.93 -7.73 -3.72
CA LEU A 313 9.54 -9.00 -3.32
C LEU A 313 9.21 -9.40 -1.88
N ASN A 314 8.66 -8.49 -1.09
CA ASN A 314 8.19 -8.68 0.27
C ASN A 314 6.65 -8.77 0.37
N ALA A 315 5.96 -8.87 -0.77
CA ALA A 315 4.51 -9.05 -0.85
C ALA A 315 4.15 -10.53 -1.09
N TYR A 316 3.57 -11.16 -0.09
CA TYR A 316 3.30 -12.60 -0.03
C TYR A 316 1.81 -12.90 -0.20
N THR A 317 1.37 -13.26 -1.41
CA THR A 317 -0.02 -13.63 -1.68
C THR A 317 -0.25 -15.13 -1.47
N LEU A 318 -0.99 -15.49 -0.42
CA LEU A 318 -1.30 -16.87 -0.07
C LEU A 318 -2.63 -17.36 -0.65
N THR A 319 -3.46 -16.46 -1.16
CA THR A 319 -4.78 -16.76 -1.71
C THR A 319 -4.67 -17.34 -3.11
N GLY A 320 -5.60 -18.24 -3.47
CA GLY A 320 -5.71 -18.81 -4.83
C GLY A 320 -4.82 -20.02 -5.09
N LEU A 321 -3.62 -20.08 -4.53
CA LEU A 321 -2.63 -21.14 -4.80
C LEU A 321 -3.14 -22.57 -4.58
N ASP A 322 -4.01 -22.80 -3.59
CA ASP A 322 -4.59 -24.10 -3.36
C ASP A 322 -5.53 -24.55 -4.52
N HIS A 323 -6.19 -23.59 -5.16
CA HIS A 323 -7.00 -23.83 -6.34
C HIS A 323 -6.13 -24.11 -7.57
N ASP A 324 -5.13 -23.29 -7.79
CA ASP A 324 -4.21 -23.40 -8.94
C ASP A 324 -3.39 -24.69 -8.87
N ILE A 325 -2.95 -25.10 -7.67
CA ILE A 325 -2.30 -26.40 -7.45
C ILE A 325 -3.25 -27.54 -7.83
N ALA A 326 -4.55 -27.47 -7.47
CA ALA A 326 -5.53 -28.51 -7.83
C ALA A 326 -5.75 -28.59 -9.35
N GLU A 327 -5.69 -27.47 -10.07
CA GLU A 327 -5.82 -27.43 -11.53
C GLU A 327 -4.55 -27.96 -12.22
N GLY A 328 -3.40 -27.85 -11.57
CA GLY A 328 -2.13 -28.46 -12.03
C GLY A 328 -1.01 -27.47 -12.26
N THR A 329 0.18 -28.01 -12.51
CA THR A 329 1.44 -27.26 -12.57
C THR A 329 1.51 -26.12 -13.61
N LEU A 330 0.60 -26.05 -14.57
CA LEU A 330 0.53 -24.98 -15.58
C LEU A 330 -0.38 -23.83 -15.18
N ALA A 331 -1.22 -24.03 -14.17
CA ALA A 331 -2.13 -23.00 -13.64
C ALA A 331 -1.46 -22.16 -12.53
N VAL A 332 -0.42 -22.71 -11.89
CA VAL A 332 0.26 -22.08 -10.75
C VAL A 332 1.24 -21.03 -11.23
N ASP A 333 1.14 -19.83 -10.72
CA ASP A 333 2.17 -18.81 -10.84
C ASP A 333 3.41 -19.21 -10.04
N ALA A 334 4.57 -19.29 -10.72
CA ALA A 334 5.79 -19.80 -10.13
C ALA A 334 6.38 -18.84 -9.10
N SER A 335 6.24 -17.53 -9.30
CA SER A 335 6.79 -16.51 -8.42
C SER A 335 5.96 -16.38 -7.15
N GLN A 336 4.64 -16.30 -7.30
CA GLN A 336 3.72 -16.34 -6.16
C GLN A 336 3.95 -17.61 -5.30
N LEU A 337 4.12 -18.77 -5.94
CA LEU A 337 4.39 -20.02 -5.23
C LEU A 337 5.76 -20.01 -4.54
N GLU A 338 6.79 -19.42 -5.15
CA GLU A 338 8.14 -19.30 -4.57
C GLU A 338 8.12 -18.43 -3.33
N LEU A 339 7.57 -17.21 -3.43
CA LEU A 339 7.41 -16.28 -2.30
C LEU A 339 6.57 -16.90 -1.18
N ALA A 340 5.39 -17.43 -1.48
CA ALA A 340 4.54 -18.08 -0.48
C ALA A 340 5.24 -19.26 0.21
N THR A 341 6.07 -20.03 -0.53
CA THR A 341 6.88 -21.13 0.03
C THR A 341 7.95 -20.61 0.97
N GLU A 342 8.64 -19.52 0.60
CA GLU A 342 9.63 -18.86 1.45
C GLU A 342 9.01 -18.43 2.77
N LEU A 343 7.91 -17.69 2.73
CA LEU A 343 7.23 -17.24 3.94
C LEU A 343 6.81 -18.40 4.85
N LEU A 344 6.25 -19.48 4.29
CA LEU A 344 5.87 -20.67 5.06
C LEU A 344 7.07 -21.32 5.78
N LEU A 345 8.21 -21.39 5.09
CA LEU A 345 9.45 -21.96 5.66
C LEU A 345 10.04 -21.07 6.74
N ASP A 346 10.05 -19.76 6.52
CA ASP A 346 10.57 -18.77 7.46
C ASP A 346 9.74 -18.73 8.74
N VAL A 347 8.42 -18.66 8.62
CA VAL A 347 7.52 -18.68 9.77
C VAL A 347 7.65 -20.00 10.54
N GLY A 348 7.74 -21.13 9.84
CA GLY A 348 7.97 -22.44 10.45
C GLY A 348 9.30 -22.49 11.21
N GLU A 349 10.39 -21.98 10.64
CA GLU A 349 11.70 -21.96 11.29
C GLU A 349 11.71 -21.06 12.53
N TRP A 350 11.16 -19.85 12.43
CA TRP A 350 11.06 -18.91 13.55
C TRP A 350 10.16 -19.43 14.67
N ALA A 351 9.02 -20.03 14.33
CA ALA A 351 8.10 -20.61 15.32
C ALA A 351 8.60 -21.94 15.91
N GLY A 352 9.67 -22.52 15.36
CA GLY A 352 10.15 -23.85 15.76
C GLY A 352 9.23 -24.98 15.31
N ASP A 353 8.46 -24.78 14.26
CA ASP A 353 7.53 -25.73 13.67
C ASP A 353 8.20 -26.45 12.47
N PRO A 354 8.45 -27.76 12.56
CA PRO A 354 9.09 -28.48 11.47
C PRO A 354 8.15 -28.85 10.31
N GLU A 355 6.82 -28.71 10.48
CA GLU A 355 5.85 -29.22 9.52
C GLU A 355 5.96 -28.58 8.11
N PRO A 356 6.12 -27.24 7.95
CA PRO A 356 6.32 -26.66 6.62
C PRO A 356 7.54 -27.24 5.92
N ARG A 357 8.67 -27.34 6.61
CA ARG A 357 9.92 -27.90 6.06
C ARG A 357 9.79 -29.38 5.71
N GLU A 358 9.14 -30.18 6.55
CA GLU A 358 8.92 -31.61 6.29
C GLU A 358 7.99 -31.81 5.08
N THR A 359 6.91 -31.04 4.99
CA THR A 359 5.90 -31.16 3.92
C THR A 359 6.41 -30.65 2.58
N LEU A 360 7.21 -29.58 2.56
CA LEU A 360 7.77 -28.95 1.35
C LEU A 360 9.11 -29.57 0.89
N THR A 361 9.56 -30.63 1.55
CA THR A 361 10.74 -31.38 1.10
C THR A 361 10.46 -32.08 -0.24
N GLU A 362 11.41 -32.08 -1.19
CA GLU A 362 11.28 -32.72 -2.52
C GLU A 362 10.94 -34.22 -2.47
N SER A 363 11.13 -34.88 -1.35
CA SER A 363 10.74 -36.27 -1.15
C SER A 363 9.23 -36.46 -0.91
N GLN A 364 8.51 -35.39 -0.63
CA GLN A 364 7.06 -35.37 -0.47
C GLN A 364 6.38 -34.93 -1.78
N ALA A 365 5.12 -35.31 -1.96
CA ALA A 365 4.40 -35.03 -3.20
C ALA A 365 4.22 -33.53 -3.44
N LEU A 366 3.84 -32.77 -2.41
CA LEU A 366 3.72 -31.32 -2.50
C LEU A 366 5.07 -30.65 -2.75
N GLY A 367 6.13 -31.00 -1.97
CA GLY A 367 7.47 -30.46 -2.17
C GLY A 367 8.06 -30.77 -3.54
N TRP A 368 7.74 -31.94 -4.12
CA TRP A 368 8.11 -32.27 -5.50
C TRP A 368 7.38 -31.36 -6.50
N LEU A 369 6.08 -31.11 -6.31
CA LEU A 369 5.30 -30.21 -7.17
C LEU A 369 5.85 -28.79 -7.12
N VAL A 370 6.03 -28.24 -5.92
CA VAL A 370 6.61 -26.89 -5.69
C VAL A 370 7.96 -26.78 -6.38
N SER A 371 8.88 -27.69 -6.10
CA SER A 371 10.22 -27.71 -6.71
C SER A 371 10.19 -27.84 -8.24
N PHE A 372 9.20 -28.54 -8.80
CA PHE A 372 9.04 -28.68 -10.25
C PHE A 372 8.53 -27.39 -10.91
N VAL A 373 7.62 -26.65 -10.25
CA VAL A 373 7.08 -25.39 -10.75
C VAL A 373 8.11 -24.26 -10.63
N VAL A 374 8.71 -24.11 -9.44
CA VAL A 374 9.66 -23.01 -9.14
C VAL A 374 11.01 -23.20 -9.85
N ARG A 375 11.45 -24.45 -10.05
CA ARG A 375 12.73 -24.75 -10.71
C ARG A 375 12.53 -25.70 -11.89
N PRO A 376 12.00 -25.19 -13.01
CA PRO A 376 11.71 -26.01 -14.18
C PRO A 376 13.00 -26.59 -14.76
N ASP A 377 13.05 -27.92 -14.82
CA ASP A 377 14.13 -28.69 -15.48
C ASP A 377 13.51 -29.66 -16.50
N PRO A 378 13.78 -29.49 -17.78
CA PRO A 378 13.21 -30.34 -18.84
C PRO A 378 13.60 -31.82 -18.73
N THR A 379 14.58 -32.16 -17.90
CA THR A 379 15.00 -33.55 -17.66
C THR A 379 14.26 -34.21 -16.51
N ARG A 380 13.52 -33.45 -15.70
CA ARG A 380 12.73 -33.96 -14.56
C ARG A 380 11.38 -34.49 -15.02
N LEU A 381 10.93 -35.55 -14.36
CA LEU A 381 9.58 -36.07 -14.57
C LEU A 381 8.56 -35.13 -13.97
N ALA A 382 7.56 -34.70 -14.77
CA ALA A 382 6.47 -33.87 -14.26
C ALA A 382 5.65 -34.62 -13.22
N PRO A 383 5.17 -33.93 -12.17
CA PRO A 383 4.15 -34.46 -11.27
C PRO A 383 2.92 -34.91 -12.07
N SER A 384 2.19 -35.90 -11.57
CA SER A 384 1.03 -36.48 -12.26
C SER A 384 -0.25 -36.17 -11.50
N ALA A 385 -1.24 -35.64 -12.20
CA ALA A 385 -2.60 -35.47 -11.64
C ALA A 385 -3.19 -36.81 -11.15
N PRO A 386 -4.08 -36.78 -10.18
CA PRO A 386 -4.74 -35.62 -9.59
C PRO A 386 -3.93 -34.95 -8.47
N PHE A 387 -4.12 -33.64 -8.26
CA PHE A 387 -3.35 -32.84 -7.31
C PHE A 387 -4.15 -32.35 -6.09
N GLU A 388 -5.35 -32.91 -5.86
CA GLU A 388 -6.23 -32.52 -4.75
C GLU A 388 -5.60 -32.78 -3.37
N VAL A 389 -4.69 -33.75 -3.27
CA VAL A 389 -3.99 -34.06 -2.01
C VAL A 389 -2.94 -33.01 -1.72
N GLU A 390 -2.18 -32.60 -2.74
CA GLU A 390 -1.19 -31.54 -2.67
C GLU A 390 -1.85 -30.19 -2.34
N ALA A 391 -2.93 -29.87 -3.03
CA ALA A 391 -3.74 -28.68 -2.77
C ALA A 391 -4.32 -28.65 -1.33
N ALA A 392 -4.78 -29.79 -0.83
CA ALA A 392 -5.26 -29.90 0.55
C ALA A 392 -4.13 -29.68 1.56
N LYS A 393 -2.92 -30.23 1.30
CA LYS A 393 -1.75 -30.01 2.15
C LYS A 393 -1.26 -28.57 2.12
N TRP A 394 -1.29 -27.93 0.96
CA TRP A 394 -0.99 -26.49 0.85
C TRP A 394 -1.94 -25.67 1.72
N ARG A 395 -3.22 -25.94 1.63
CA ARG A 395 -4.24 -25.25 2.43
C ARG A 395 -4.02 -25.42 3.93
N GLU A 396 -3.68 -26.64 4.40
CA GLU A 396 -3.34 -26.89 5.80
C GLU A 396 -2.15 -26.02 6.26
N LEU A 397 -1.08 -25.90 5.46
CA LEU A 397 0.06 -25.05 5.79
C LEU A 397 -0.31 -23.56 5.86
N VAL A 398 -1.14 -23.08 4.93
CA VAL A 398 -1.61 -21.68 4.92
C VAL A 398 -2.55 -21.41 6.09
N GLU A 399 -3.44 -22.33 6.45
CA GLU A 399 -4.32 -22.23 7.61
C GLU A 399 -3.50 -22.16 8.92
N ASP A 400 -2.47 -22.98 9.05
CA ASP A 400 -1.57 -22.99 10.22
C ASP A 400 -0.76 -21.69 10.33
N LEU A 401 -0.30 -21.12 9.22
CA LEU A 401 0.33 -19.80 9.21
C LEU A 401 -0.66 -18.71 9.59
N THR A 402 -1.85 -18.69 8.97
CA THR A 402 -2.89 -17.69 9.24
C THR A 402 -3.30 -17.68 10.71
N ALA A 403 -3.38 -18.85 11.33
CA ALA A 403 -3.67 -18.98 12.77
C ALA A 403 -2.60 -18.34 13.69
N ARG A 404 -1.41 -18.05 13.16
CA ARG A 404 -0.32 -17.37 13.90
C ARG A 404 -0.39 -15.85 13.77
N LEU A 405 -1.15 -15.32 12.79
CA LEU A 405 -1.32 -13.89 12.59
C LEU A 405 -2.26 -13.34 13.69
N HIS A 406 -1.79 -12.34 14.38
CA HIS A 406 -2.52 -11.66 15.45
C HIS A 406 -2.73 -10.20 15.04
N SER A 407 -3.93 -9.89 14.55
CA SER A 407 -4.29 -8.53 14.14
C SER A 407 -4.41 -7.60 15.35
N ARG A 408 -3.78 -6.44 15.24
CA ARG A 408 -3.79 -5.34 16.21
C ARG A 408 -4.73 -4.24 15.77
#